data_de6fb7150b274277bec0e1eeb4fdaa90
#
_entry.id   de6fb7150b274277bec0e1eeb4fdaa90
#
_cell.length_a   1.000
_cell.length_b   1.000
_cell.length_c   1.000
_cell.angle_alpha   90.00
_cell.angle_beta   90.00
_cell.angle_gamma   90.00
#
_symmetry.space_group_name_H-M   'P 1'
#
loop_
_entity.id
_entity.type
_entity.pdbx_description
1 polymer ?
#
loop_
_entity_poly.entity_id
_entity_poly.type
_entity_poly.pdbx_seq_one_letter_code
_entity_poly.pdbx_strand_id
1 'polypeptide(L)'
;MSGTPGSDRHAKYPSWVVNPWNGVELEVLEYQKSVVDPFWREMDLRAQDAGVKLALELHPHNLVFTPVNFLEFAERIDARNIGVNMDPSHLMWQGMDIIAAIELLGDHIFHVHAKDTVILPGIATRGVLDSSFGPVPDDLDVRVQTGMEHYCSSWPSDPAWRFVAIGNGHDVTWWTNFLRAIRDVNPGMNINIEHEDQSLAQLDGIAVSARNLLAAEQAV
;
A
#
# COMPACT_ATOMS: atom_id res chain seq x y z
N MET A 1 0.36 9.24 2.45
CA MET A 1 -0.54 9.10 1.27
C MET A 1 -0.13 10.10 0.21
N SER A 2 -0.05 9.68 -1.05
CA SER A 2 0.34 10.56 -2.16
C SER A 2 -0.79 11.53 -2.60
N GLY A 3 -1.97 11.37 -2.01
CA GLY A 3 -3.16 12.15 -2.32
C GLY A 3 -3.77 11.80 -3.69
N THR A 4 -5.06 12.00 -3.82
CA THR A 4 -5.79 11.82 -5.09
C THR A 4 -6.76 12.98 -5.23
N PRO A 5 -6.43 14.01 -6.03
CA PRO A 5 -7.35 15.08 -6.34
C PRO A 5 -8.62 14.56 -7.01
N GLY A 6 -9.65 15.39 -7.08
CA GLY A 6 -10.83 15.08 -7.88
C GLY A 6 -10.55 15.12 -9.39
N SER A 7 -11.61 14.99 -10.19
CA SER A 7 -11.53 15.04 -11.65
C SER A 7 -11.14 16.42 -12.20
N ASP A 8 -11.40 17.47 -11.43
CA ASP A 8 -11.09 18.86 -11.77
C ASP A 8 -11.05 19.71 -10.49
N ARG A 9 -10.73 21.01 -10.63
CA ARG A 9 -10.60 21.95 -9.50
C ARG A 9 -11.88 22.20 -8.69
N HIS A 10 -13.03 21.79 -9.17
CA HIS A 10 -14.34 21.97 -8.53
C HIS A 10 -14.89 20.67 -7.96
N ALA A 11 -14.21 19.54 -8.20
CA ALA A 11 -14.64 18.23 -7.74
C ALA A 11 -14.69 18.19 -6.21
N LYS A 12 -15.82 17.73 -5.67
CA LYS A 12 -16.01 17.59 -4.22
C LYS A 12 -15.28 16.37 -3.64
N TYR A 13 -15.13 15.32 -4.44
CA TYR A 13 -14.58 14.03 -4.02
C TYR A 13 -13.35 13.67 -4.84
N PRO A 14 -12.41 12.89 -4.27
CA PRO A 14 -11.28 12.37 -5.02
C PRO A 14 -11.75 11.43 -6.13
N SER A 15 -10.95 11.32 -7.18
CA SER A 15 -11.18 10.42 -8.31
C SER A 15 -9.94 9.55 -8.50
N TRP A 16 -10.07 8.25 -8.39
CA TRP A 16 -8.98 7.32 -8.64
C TRP A 16 -9.03 6.80 -10.07
N VAL A 17 -8.01 7.16 -10.87
CA VAL A 17 -7.88 6.72 -12.26
C VAL A 17 -7.08 5.43 -12.31
N VAL A 18 -7.69 4.39 -12.85
CA VAL A 18 -7.10 3.05 -13.01
C VAL A 18 -7.27 2.63 -14.47
N ASN A 19 -6.18 2.18 -15.10
CA ASN A 19 -6.18 1.76 -16.50
C ASN A 19 -6.87 2.79 -17.44
N PRO A 20 -6.34 4.00 -17.61
CA PRO A 20 -6.99 5.06 -18.37
C PRO A 20 -7.06 4.70 -19.86
N TRP A 21 -8.19 4.13 -20.26
CA TRP A 21 -8.42 3.61 -21.63
C TRP A 21 -8.84 4.69 -22.61
N ASN A 22 -9.33 5.82 -22.10
CA ASN A 22 -9.90 6.88 -22.93
C ASN A 22 -9.30 8.25 -22.59
N GLY A 23 -9.49 9.21 -23.51
CA GLY A 23 -8.91 10.55 -23.38
C GLY A 23 -9.39 11.31 -22.16
N VAL A 24 -10.63 11.12 -21.71
CA VAL A 24 -11.17 11.80 -20.53
C VAL A 24 -10.43 11.34 -19.26
N GLU A 25 -10.15 10.07 -19.12
CA GLU A 25 -9.40 9.53 -17.98
C GLU A 25 -7.95 10.04 -17.98
N LEU A 26 -7.34 10.16 -19.15
CA LEU A 26 -6.01 10.78 -19.29
C LEU A 26 -6.02 12.26 -18.93
N GLU A 27 -7.04 13.02 -19.33
CA GLU A 27 -7.20 14.44 -18.96
C GLU A 27 -7.32 14.59 -17.43
N VAL A 28 -8.10 13.73 -16.76
CA VAL A 28 -8.21 13.71 -15.30
C VAL A 28 -6.84 13.42 -14.67
N LEU A 29 -6.12 12.42 -15.16
CA LEU A 29 -4.80 12.05 -14.65
C LEU A 29 -3.79 13.19 -14.79
N GLU A 30 -3.76 13.88 -15.94
CA GLU A 30 -2.88 15.04 -16.16
C GLU A 30 -3.25 16.22 -15.24
N TYR A 31 -4.55 16.46 -15.03
CA TYR A 31 -4.99 17.45 -14.05
C TYR A 31 -4.50 17.07 -12.63
N GLN A 32 -4.66 15.82 -12.20
CA GLN A 32 -4.22 15.35 -10.89
C GLN A 32 -2.71 15.52 -10.70
N LYS A 33 -1.90 15.17 -11.71
CA LYS A 33 -0.45 15.40 -11.70
C LYS A 33 -0.12 16.89 -11.57
N SER A 34 -0.83 17.76 -12.28
CA SER A 34 -0.62 19.20 -12.21
C SER A 34 -0.85 19.81 -10.81
N VAL A 35 -1.69 19.18 -10.00
CA VAL A 35 -1.96 19.56 -8.61
C VAL A 35 -0.94 18.95 -7.65
N VAL A 36 -0.63 17.66 -7.83
CA VAL A 36 0.16 16.87 -6.88
C VAL A 36 1.65 17.15 -7.01
N ASP A 37 2.19 17.25 -8.23
CA ASP A 37 3.61 17.41 -8.45
C ASP A 37 4.21 18.70 -7.82
N PRO A 38 3.60 19.90 -7.92
CA PRO A 38 4.09 21.08 -7.23
C PRO A 38 4.09 20.95 -5.71
N PHE A 39 3.06 20.33 -5.15
CA PHE A 39 2.97 20.10 -3.71
C PHE A 39 4.11 19.21 -3.22
N TRP A 40 4.37 18.09 -3.92
CA TRP A 40 5.40 17.16 -3.49
C TRP A 40 6.83 17.66 -3.74
N ARG A 41 7.07 18.50 -4.76
CA ARG A 41 8.34 19.24 -4.88
C ARG A 41 8.62 20.10 -3.66
N GLU A 42 7.61 20.83 -3.20
CA GLU A 42 7.71 21.64 -1.97
C GLU A 42 7.98 20.76 -0.75
N MET A 43 7.29 19.60 -0.63
CA MET A 43 7.49 18.66 0.47
C MET A 43 8.87 18.04 0.47
N ASP A 44 9.44 17.73 -0.70
CA ASP A 44 10.80 17.21 -0.82
C ASP A 44 11.83 18.22 -0.30
N LEU A 45 11.69 19.50 -0.67
CA LEU A 45 12.55 20.58 -0.17
C LEU A 45 12.43 20.76 1.35
N ARG A 46 11.20 20.72 1.88
CA ARG A 46 10.98 20.80 3.33
C ARG A 46 11.57 19.61 4.08
N ALA A 47 11.47 18.41 3.52
CA ALA A 47 12.10 17.22 4.07
C ALA A 47 13.62 17.35 4.11
N GLN A 48 14.21 17.88 3.03
CA GLN A 48 15.64 18.20 2.96
C GLN A 48 16.05 19.19 4.07
N ASP A 49 15.33 20.30 4.20
CA ASP A 49 15.63 21.34 5.20
C ASP A 49 15.50 20.81 6.64
N ALA A 50 14.54 19.91 6.87
CA ALA A 50 14.34 19.26 8.16
C ALA A 50 15.27 18.07 8.43
N GLY A 51 16.05 17.62 7.45
CA GLY A 51 16.92 16.44 7.55
C GLY A 51 16.15 15.13 7.73
N VAL A 52 14.95 15.03 7.16
CA VAL A 52 14.09 13.84 7.24
C VAL A 52 13.81 13.26 5.86
N LYS A 53 13.37 12.01 5.83
CA LYS A 53 12.85 11.35 4.63
C LYS A 53 11.36 11.12 4.77
N LEU A 54 10.63 11.19 3.66
CA LEU A 54 9.21 10.91 3.57
C LEU A 54 9.03 9.61 2.79
N ALA A 55 8.40 8.63 3.39
CA ALA A 55 8.09 7.35 2.76
C ALA A 55 6.61 7.30 2.38
N LEU A 56 6.32 7.29 1.07
CA LEU A 56 4.97 7.18 0.52
C LEU A 56 4.58 5.71 0.43
N GLU A 57 3.45 5.36 0.99
CA GLU A 57 2.88 4.04 0.79
C GLU A 57 2.25 3.93 -0.61
N LEU A 58 2.59 2.85 -1.32
CA LEU A 58 2.01 2.53 -2.64
C LEU A 58 0.61 1.94 -2.45
N HIS A 59 -0.31 2.79 -2.03
CA HIS A 59 -1.66 2.40 -1.66
C HIS A 59 -2.65 2.69 -2.80
N PRO A 60 -3.47 1.71 -3.23
CA PRO A 60 -4.60 1.95 -4.13
C PRO A 60 -5.48 3.12 -3.65
N HIS A 61 -6.21 3.73 -4.56
CA HIS A 61 -6.94 4.99 -4.33
C HIS A 61 -6.06 6.23 -4.10
N ASN A 62 -4.74 6.12 -4.28
CA ASN A 62 -3.82 7.26 -4.39
C ASN A 62 -3.36 7.44 -5.84
N LEU A 63 -2.75 8.58 -6.15
CA LEU A 63 -2.19 8.83 -7.48
C LEU A 63 -0.96 7.95 -7.75
N VAL A 64 -0.18 7.66 -6.70
CA VAL A 64 1.00 6.79 -6.75
C VAL A 64 0.68 5.52 -5.98
N PHE A 65 0.53 4.40 -6.68
CA PHE A 65 0.07 3.12 -6.10
C PHE A 65 0.77 1.88 -6.68
N THR A 66 1.74 2.06 -7.58
CA THR A 66 2.58 0.97 -8.09
C THR A 66 4.06 1.39 -8.10
N PRO A 67 5.01 0.44 -8.10
CA PRO A 67 6.43 0.75 -8.23
C PRO A 67 6.76 1.61 -9.45
N VAL A 68 6.19 1.28 -10.61
CA VAL A 68 6.44 2.00 -11.86
C VAL A 68 5.95 3.44 -11.77
N ASN A 69 4.69 3.66 -11.30
CA ASN A 69 4.20 5.03 -11.18
C ASN A 69 4.85 5.85 -10.07
N PHE A 70 5.45 5.20 -9.06
CA PHE A 70 6.31 5.89 -8.11
C PHE A 70 7.58 6.41 -8.79
N LEU A 71 8.27 5.59 -9.57
CA LEU A 71 9.51 5.99 -10.26
C LEU A 71 9.25 7.13 -11.25
N GLU A 72 8.18 7.05 -12.03
CA GLU A 72 7.74 8.14 -12.91
C GLU A 72 7.42 9.43 -12.14
N PHE A 73 6.75 9.31 -10.99
CA PHE A 73 6.47 10.43 -10.10
C PHE A 73 7.76 11.04 -9.53
N ALA A 74 8.66 10.22 -8.99
CA ALA A 74 9.92 10.64 -8.41
C ALA A 74 10.79 11.39 -9.44
N GLU A 75 10.84 10.90 -10.68
CA GLU A 75 11.52 11.57 -11.79
C GLU A 75 10.89 12.93 -12.11
N ARG A 76 9.54 13.00 -12.24
CA ARG A 76 8.85 14.26 -12.55
C ARG A 76 9.06 15.36 -11.52
N ILE A 77 9.20 15.00 -10.24
CA ILE A 77 9.39 15.98 -9.15
C ILE A 77 10.87 16.19 -8.74
N ASP A 78 11.82 15.45 -9.33
CA ASP A 78 13.24 15.38 -8.91
C ASP A 78 13.38 15.00 -7.42
N ALA A 79 12.67 13.95 -7.00
CA ALA A 79 12.60 13.52 -5.61
C ALA A 79 13.97 13.05 -5.08
N ARG A 80 14.35 13.51 -3.89
CA ARG A 80 15.61 13.13 -3.21
C ARG A 80 15.35 12.66 -1.77
N ASN A 81 14.32 13.18 -1.16
CA ASN A 81 13.94 12.90 0.22
C ASN A 81 12.56 12.22 0.31
N ILE A 82 11.95 11.93 -0.83
CA ILE A 82 10.70 11.19 -0.96
C ILE A 82 11.02 9.81 -1.53
N GLY A 83 10.60 8.78 -0.82
CA GLY A 83 10.76 7.38 -1.19
C GLY A 83 9.49 6.59 -0.91
N VAL A 84 9.62 5.29 -0.83
CA VAL A 84 8.52 4.33 -0.68
C VAL A 84 8.48 3.77 0.73
N ASN A 85 7.30 3.73 1.32
CA ASN A 85 6.95 2.78 2.35
C ASN A 85 6.43 1.52 1.64
N MET A 86 7.23 0.46 1.65
CA MET A 86 6.94 -0.79 0.95
C MET A 86 5.96 -1.62 1.77
N ASP A 87 4.68 -1.52 1.41
CA ASP A 87 3.64 -2.44 1.87
C ASP A 87 3.36 -3.46 0.76
N PRO A 88 3.76 -4.74 0.93
CA PRO A 88 3.55 -5.74 -0.10
C PRO A 88 2.09 -6.10 -0.30
N SER A 89 1.24 -5.95 0.72
CA SER A 89 -0.15 -6.39 0.70
C SER A 89 -0.96 -5.72 -0.39
N HIS A 90 -0.72 -4.43 -0.62
CA HIS A 90 -1.39 -3.65 -1.66
C HIS A 90 -0.97 -4.03 -3.07
N LEU A 91 0.21 -4.59 -3.24
CA LEU A 91 0.73 -5.07 -4.52
C LEU A 91 0.34 -6.53 -4.79
N MET A 92 0.24 -7.35 -3.73
CA MET A 92 -0.13 -8.78 -3.81
C MET A 92 -1.47 -8.99 -4.49
N TRP A 93 -2.53 -8.30 -4.06
CA TRP A 93 -3.85 -8.50 -4.64
C TRP A 93 -3.96 -7.95 -6.07
N GLN A 94 -3.08 -7.05 -6.47
CA GLN A 94 -2.95 -6.57 -7.85
C GLN A 94 -2.19 -7.57 -8.74
N GLY A 95 -1.66 -8.67 -8.18
CA GLY A 95 -0.94 -9.71 -8.93
C GLY A 95 0.50 -9.36 -9.25
N MET A 96 1.12 -8.46 -8.50
CA MET A 96 2.53 -8.09 -8.69
C MET A 96 3.47 -9.10 -8.03
N ASP A 97 4.64 -9.30 -8.65
CA ASP A 97 5.77 -9.98 -8.02
C ASP A 97 6.46 -9.01 -7.05
N ILE A 98 6.41 -9.33 -5.76
CA ILE A 98 6.89 -8.46 -4.70
C ILE A 98 8.41 -8.37 -4.68
N ILE A 99 9.11 -9.46 -4.98
CA ILE A 99 10.58 -9.45 -5.03
C ILE A 99 11.05 -8.58 -6.20
N ALA A 100 10.44 -8.74 -7.37
CA ALA A 100 10.73 -7.87 -8.51
C ALA A 100 10.41 -6.40 -8.23
N ALA A 101 9.34 -6.10 -7.47
CA ALA A 101 9.01 -4.74 -7.05
C ALA A 101 10.07 -4.14 -6.11
N ILE A 102 10.58 -4.94 -5.15
CA ILE A 102 11.68 -4.53 -4.25
C ILE A 102 12.96 -4.25 -5.04
N GLU A 103 13.34 -5.16 -5.94
CA GLU A 103 14.52 -4.99 -6.80
C GLU A 103 14.40 -3.74 -7.69
N LEU A 104 13.22 -3.49 -8.26
CA LEU A 104 12.96 -2.32 -9.10
C LEU A 104 13.07 -1.00 -8.31
N LEU A 105 12.54 -0.97 -7.10
CA LEU A 105 12.54 0.24 -6.25
C LEU A 105 13.91 0.51 -5.61
N GLY A 106 14.64 -0.53 -5.22
CA GLY A 106 15.97 -0.42 -4.65
C GLY A 106 16.08 0.62 -3.54
N ASP A 107 17.02 1.54 -3.66
CA ASP A 107 17.31 2.61 -2.69
C ASP A 107 16.16 3.60 -2.46
N HIS A 108 15.10 3.54 -3.26
CA HIS A 108 13.90 4.32 -3.01
C HIS A 108 13.05 3.78 -1.86
N ILE A 109 13.30 2.57 -1.35
CA ILE A 109 12.58 2.03 -0.19
C ILE A 109 13.17 2.65 1.08
N PHE A 110 12.38 3.45 1.78
CA PHE A 110 12.77 4.14 3.01
C PHE A 110 12.18 3.53 4.26
N HIS A 111 11.11 2.77 4.12
CA HIS A 111 10.40 2.10 5.20
C HIS A 111 9.64 0.91 4.67
N VAL A 112 9.24 -0.01 5.56
CA VAL A 112 8.47 -1.22 5.21
C VAL A 112 7.33 -1.42 6.18
N HIS A 113 6.14 -1.65 5.64
CA HIS A 113 5.04 -2.27 6.37
C HIS A 113 5.03 -3.77 6.08
N ALA A 114 4.97 -4.59 7.12
CA ALA A 114 4.70 -6.01 6.99
C ALA A 114 3.20 -6.23 7.19
N LYS A 115 2.50 -6.46 6.07
CA LYS A 115 1.07 -6.74 6.00
C LYS A 115 0.82 -7.79 4.92
N ASP A 116 -0.06 -8.74 5.20
CA ASP A 116 -0.29 -9.91 4.34
C ASP A 116 -1.65 -9.85 3.65
N THR A 117 -1.75 -10.50 2.51
CA THR A 117 -2.97 -10.61 1.70
C THR A 117 -3.17 -12.05 1.28
N VAL A 118 -4.41 -12.54 1.33
CA VAL A 118 -4.80 -13.81 0.75
C VAL A 118 -5.66 -13.60 -0.50
N ILE A 119 -5.36 -14.32 -1.57
CA ILE A 119 -6.20 -14.40 -2.77
C ILE A 119 -7.18 -15.57 -2.58
N LEU A 120 -8.45 -15.33 -2.84
CA LEU A 120 -9.53 -16.24 -2.56
C LEU A 120 -10.25 -16.69 -3.84
N PRO A 121 -10.98 -17.82 -3.82
CA PRO A 121 -11.69 -18.33 -5.01
C PRO A 121 -12.69 -17.33 -5.63
N GLY A 122 -13.22 -16.40 -4.86
CA GLY A 122 -14.10 -15.32 -5.34
C GLY A 122 -13.50 -14.47 -6.46
N ILE A 123 -12.16 -14.45 -6.59
CA ILE A 123 -11.48 -13.71 -7.68
C ILE A 123 -11.91 -14.19 -9.07
N ALA A 124 -12.30 -15.46 -9.22
CA ALA A 124 -12.70 -16.03 -10.51
C ALA A 124 -13.96 -15.37 -11.11
N THR A 125 -14.79 -14.76 -10.28
CA THR A 125 -16.06 -14.14 -10.70
C THR A 125 -16.19 -12.67 -10.35
N ARG A 126 -15.45 -12.18 -9.35
CA ARG A 126 -15.46 -10.77 -8.93
C ARG A 126 -14.35 -9.95 -9.55
N GLY A 127 -13.22 -10.59 -9.89
CA GLY A 127 -11.98 -9.87 -10.20
C GLY A 127 -11.39 -9.20 -8.95
N VAL A 128 -10.33 -8.42 -9.11
CA VAL A 128 -9.65 -7.74 -7.99
C VAL A 128 -10.28 -6.38 -7.63
N LEU A 129 -11.00 -5.75 -8.57
CA LEU A 129 -11.72 -4.50 -8.37
C LEU A 129 -13.20 -4.83 -8.12
N ASP A 130 -13.67 -4.60 -6.89
CA ASP A 130 -15.02 -4.97 -6.44
C ASP A 130 -15.66 -3.79 -5.71
N SER A 131 -16.91 -3.50 -6.03
CA SER A 131 -17.72 -2.45 -5.39
C SER A 131 -18.70 -2.98 -4.34
N SER A 132 -18.68 -4.28 -4.03
CA SER A 132 -19.66 -4.93 -3.12
C SER A 132 -19.23 -4.94 -1.64
N PHE A 133 -18.39 -3.99 -1.24
CA PHE A 133 -18.06 -3.79 0.18
C PHE A 133 -19.29 -3.29 0.95
N GLY A 134 -19.45 -3.81 2.17
CA GLY A 134 -20.54 -3.44 3.07
C GLY A 134 -20.18 -2.27 3.99
N PRO A 135 -21.12 -1.89 4.90
CA PRO A 135 -20.83 -0.85 5.90
C PRO A 135 -19.71 -1.28 6.86
N VAL A 136 -19.17 -0.31 7.58
CA VAL A 136 -18.22 -0.58 8.68
C VAL A 136 -18.82 -1.60 9.66
N PRO A 137 -18.05 -2.60 10.12
CA PRO A 137 -18.54 -3.59 11.09
C PRO A 137 -19.09 -2.94 12.37
N ASP A 138 -20.17 -3.49 12.92
CA ASP A 138 -20.70 -3.04 14.22
C ASP A 138 -19.84 -3.49 15.40
N ASP A 139 -19.18 -4.63 15.27
CA ASP A 139 -18.27 -5.18 16.27
C ASP A 139 -16.99 -4.34 16.36
N LEU A 140 -16.77 -3.73 17.52
CA LEU A 140 -15.64 -2.85 17.78
C LEU A 140 -14.29 -3.59 17.76
N ASP A 141 -14.27 -4.87 18.11
CA ASP A 141 -13.04 -5.65 18.23
C ASP A 141 -12.41 -5.97 16.86
N VAL A 142 -13.22 -5.94 15.80
CA VAL A 142 -12.78 -6.18 14.42
C VAL A 142 -12.78 -4.91 13.55
N ARG A 143 -13.09 -3.74 14.11
CA ARG A 143 -12.98 -2.47 13.39
C ARG A 143 -11.53 -2.11 13.15
N VAL A 144 -11.21 -1.85 11.91
CA VAL A 144 -9.89 -1.33 11.51
C VAL A 144 -10.01 0.17 11.26
N GLN A 145 -9.29 0.96 12.04
CA GLN A 145 -9.28 2.41 11.91
C GLN A 145 -8.29 2.84 10.82
N THR A 146 -8.77 3.66 9.88
CA THR A 146 -7.95 4.23 8.79
C THR A 146 -7.48 5.66 9.06
N GLY A 147 -7.81 6.21 10.23
CA GLY A 147 -7.46 7.55 10.68
C GLY A 147 -8.65 8.51 10.67
N MET A 148 -8.55 9.61 11.43
CA MET A 148 -9.56 10.68 11.51
C MET A 148 -11.01 10.18 11.73
N GLU A 149 -11.20 9.19 12.59
CA GLU A 149 -12.50 8.56 12.87
C GLU A 149 -13.13 7.79 11.69
N HIS A 150 -12.35 7.48 10.65
CA HIS A 150 -12.76 6.60 9.57
C HIS A 150 -12.31 5.16 9.83
N TYR A 151 -13.08 4.22 9.30
CA TYR A 151 -12.85 2.78 9.47
C TYR A 151 -13.01 2.05 8.14
N CYS A 152 -12.36 0.89 8.02
CA CYS A 152 -12.51 0.02 6.87
C CYS A 152 -13.95 -0.49 6.74
N SER A 153 -14.43 -0.54 5.52
CA SER A 153 -15.69 -1.21 5.16
C SER A 153 -15.60 -2.71 5.35
N SER A 154 -16.73 -3.37 5.57
CA SER A 154 -16.81 -4.83 5.65
C SER A 154 -16.57 -5.47 4.28
N TRP A 155 -15.81 -6.55 4.27
CA TRP A 155 -15.62 -7.36 3.08
C TRP A 155 -16.92 -8.07 2.67
N PRO A 156 -17.14 -8.33 1.36
CA PRO A 156 -18.23 -9.20 0.92
C PRO A 156 -18.04 -10.63 1.48
N SER A 157 -19.11 -11.42 1.51
CA SER A 157 -19.09 -12.77 2.09
C SER A 157 -18.19 -13.77 1.35
N ASP A 158 -17.94 -13.54 0.06
CA ASP A 158 -17.07 -14.33 -0.81
C ASP A 158 -16.07 -13.43 -1.56
N PRO A 159 -15.16 -12.74 -0.85
CA PRO A 159 -14.29 -11.75 -1.46
C PRO A 159 -13.31 -12.39 -2.44
N ALA A 160 -12.82 -11.59 -3.39
CA ALA A 160 -11.74 -11.98 -4.29
C ALA A 160 -10.39 -12.09 -3.57
N TRP A 161 -10.20 -11.29 -2.56
CA TRP A 161 -9.01 -11.21 -1.72
C TRP A 161 -9.37 -10.51 -0.41
N ARG A 162 -8.51 -10.57 0.58
CA ARG A 162 -8.61 -9.76 1.80
C ARG A 162 -7.26 -9.65 2.48
N PHE A 163 -7.10 -8.64 3.33
CA PHE A 163 -5.97 -8.56 4.25
C PHE A 163 -6.12 -9.62 5.35
N VAL A 164 -4.99 -10.19 5.75
CA VAL A 164 -4.92 -11.23 6.78
C VAL A 164 -3.69 -11.01 7.66
N ALA A 165 -3.69 -11.57 8.85
CA ALA A 165 -2.50 -11.58 9.69
C ALA A 165 -1.35 -12.28 8.97
N ILE A 166 -0.12 -11.79 9.16
CA ILE A 166 1.09 -12.33 8.53
C ILE A 166 1.20 -13.84 8.80
N GLY A 167 1.39 -14.59 7.71
CA GLY A 167 1.45 -16.05 7.74
C GLY A 167 0.14 -16.74 7.39
N ASN A 168 -0.98 -16.01 7.31
CA ASN A 168 -2.27 -16.55 6.90
C ASN A 168 -2.53 -16.43 5.39
N GLY A 169 -1.83 -15.54 4.70
CA GLY A 169 -1.84 -15.41 3.24
C GLY A 169 -0.62 -16.07 2.61
N HIS A 170 0.55 -15.75 3.10
CA HIS A 170 1.84 -16.25 2.66
C HIS A 170 2.58 -16.89 3.84
N ASP A 171 3.21 -18.04 3.62
CA ASP A 171 3.89 -18.79 4.70
C ASP A 171 5.19 -18.12 5.19
N VAL A 172 5.76 -18.66 6.27
CA VAL A 172 7.01 -18.17 6.85
C VAL A 172 8.16 -18.17 5.84
N THR A 173 8.19 -19.15 4.91
CA THR A 173 9.23 -19.23 3.87
C THR A 173 9.14 -18.05 2.90
N TRP A 174 7.94 -17.68 2.49
CA TRP A 174 7.72 -16.50 1.66
C TRP A 174 8.18 -15.22 2.37
N TRP A 175 7.79 -15.05 3.64
CA TRP A 175 8.20 -13.90 4.45
C TRP A 175 9.71 -13.86 4.69
N THR A 176 10.37 -15.02 4.84
CA THR A 176 11.85 -15.09 4.89
C THR A 176 12.48 -14.54 3.62
N ASN A 177 11.97 -14.90 2.44
CA ASN A 177 12.49 -14.40 1.17
C ASN A 177 12.22 -12.88 1.00
N PHE A 178 11.06 -12.40 1.43
CA PHE A 178 10.75 -10.98 1.48
C PHE A 178 11.76 -10.21 2.36
N LEU A 179 12.01 -10.69 3.57
CA LEU A 179 12.96 -10.08 4.50
C LEU A 179 14.40 -10.08 3.94
N ARG A 180 14.82 -11.15 3.25
CA ARG A 180 16.12 -11.18 2.55
C ARG A 180 16.21 -10.10 1.49
N ALA A 181 15.21 -9.99 0.61
CA ALA A 181 15.19 -8.97 -0.43
C ALA A 181 15.25 -7.55 0.15
N ILE A 182 14.52 -7.28 1.24
CA ILE A 182 14.57 -5.98 1.93
C ILE A 182 15.96 -5.73 2.55
N ARG A 183 16.59 -6.73 3.14
CA ARG A 183 17.94 -6.61 3.72
C ARG A 183 19.03 -6.42 2.67
N ASP A 184 18.85 -7.00 1.48
CA ASP A 184 19.76 -6.79 0.35
C ASP A 184 19.75 -5.32 -0.11
N VAL A 185 18.59 -4.64 -0.02
CA VAL A 185 18.46 -3.19 -0.24
C VAL A 185 19.06 -2.40 0.92
N ASN A 186 18.68 -2.70 2.15
CA ASN A 186 19.16 -2.01 3.34
C ASN A 186 19.10 -2.93 4.57
N PRO A 187 20.27 -3.41 5.08
CA PRO A 187 20.31 -4.28 6.26
C PRO A 187 19.73 -3.65 7.54
N GLY A 188 19.69 -2.31 7.59
CA GLY A 188 19.14 -1.55 8.72
C GLY A 188 17.67 -1.11 8.53
N MET A 189 16.96 -1.66 7.55
CA MET A 189 15.58 -1.27 7.26
C MET A 189 14.65 -1.51 8.45
N ASN A 190 13.91 -0.47 8.84
CA ASN A 190 12.84 -0.60 9.82
C ASN A 190 11.60 -1.21 9.19
N ILE A 191 11.01 -2.20 9.86
CA ILE A 191 9.83 -2.93 9.41
C ILE A 191 8.78 -2.89 10.52
N ASN A 192 7.62 -2.33 10.24
CA ASN A 192 6.48 -2.27 11.15
C ASN A 192 5.40 -3.24 10.71
N ILE A 193 4.79 -3.96 11.66
CA ILE A 193 3.58 -4.73 11.38
C ILE A 193 2.42 -3.76 11.22
N GLU A 194 1.69 -3.88 10.12
CA GLU A 194 0.38 -3.29 9.93
C GLU A 194 -0.68 -4.39 9.91
N HIS A 195 -1.79 -4.20 10.63
CA HIS A 195 -2.81 -5.23 10.79
C HIS A 195 -4.19 -4.71 10.41
N GLU A 196 -4.79 -5.32 9.39
CA GLU A 196 -6.13 -5.01 8.89
C GLU A 196 -6.98 -6.27 8.65
N ASP A 197 -6.70 -7.36 9.36
CA ASP A 197 -7.49 -8.59 9.31
C ASP A 197 -8.76 -8.46 10.17
N GLN A 198 -9.91 -8.25 9.52
CA GLN A 198 -11.21 -8.17 10.19
C GLN A 198 -11.76 -9.54 10.67
N SER A 199 -11.04 -10.63 10.45
CA SER A 199 -11.43 -11.96 10.94
C SER A 199 -10.86 -12.28 12.33
N LEU A 200 -9.99 -11.42 12.85
CA LEU A 200 -9.34 -11.57 14.15
C LEU A 200 -9.53 -10.28 14.97
N ALA A 201 -9.60 -10.43 16.29
CA ALA A 201 -9.44 -9.28 17.17
C ALA A 201 -8.06 -8.65 16.97
N GLN A 202 -7.96 -7.32 17.07
CA GLN A 202 -6.76 -6.55 16.73
C GLN A 202 -5.49 -7.07 17.41
N LEU A 203 -5.54 -7.32 18.71
CA LEU A 203 -4.36 -7.80 19.45
C LEU A 203 -3.98 -9.22 19.11
N ASP A 204 -4.97 -10.09 18.81
CA ASP A 204 -4.72 -11.47 18.40
C ASP A 204 -4.04 -11.52 17.02
N GLY A 205 -4.52 -10.71 16.08
CA GLY A 205 -3.93 -10.60 14.76
C GLY A 205 -2.50 -10.05 14.78
N ILE A 206 -2.23 -9.04 15.59
CA ILE A 206 -0.87 -8.53 15.81
C ILE A 206 0.03 -9.60 16.42
N ALA A 207 -0.47 -10.37 17.40
CA ALA A 207 0.31 -11.44 18.04
C ALA A 207 0.63 -12.60 17.08
N VAL A 208 -0.31 -12.95 16.18
CA VAL A 208 -0.07 -13.93 15.10
C VAL A 208 0.99 -13.42 14.15
N SER A 209 0.83 -12.18 13.67
CA SER A 209 1.76 -11.53 12.73
C SER A 209 3.17 -11.44 13.30
N ALA A 210 3.31 -11.03 14.56
CA ALA A 210 4.61 -10.91 15.22
C ALA A 210 5.33 -12.26 15.33
N ARG A 211 4.62 -13.34 15.71
CA ARG A 211 5.21 -14.69 15.77
C ARG A 211 5.74 -15.14 14.42
N ASN A 212 4.95 -14.99 13.35
CA ASN A 212 5.33 -15.47 12.04
C ASN A 212 6.46 -14.63 11.43
N LEU A 213 6.43 -13.30 11.62
CA LEU A 213 7.49 -12.42 11.15
C LEU A 213 8.82 -12.67 11.88
N LEU A 214 8.80 -12.86 13.19
CA LEU A 214 9.99 -13.21 13.98
C LEU A 214 10.54 -14.60 13.58
N ALA A 215 9.67 -15.57 13.30
CA ALA A 215 10.11 -16.88 12.78
C ALA A 215 10.76 -16.76 11.40
N ALA A 216 10.23 -15.92 10.53
CA ALA A 216 10.82 -15.61 9.23
C ALA A 216 12.19 -14.92 9.38
N GLU A 217 12.32 -13.99 10.31
CA GLU A 217 13.58 -13.29 10.57
C GLU A 217 14.69 -14.20 11.09
N GLN A 218 14.35 -15.17 11.93
CA GLN A 218 15.32 -16.16 12.42
C GLN A 218 15.87 -17.08 11.32
N ALA A 219 15.20 -17.14 10.17
CA ALA A 219 15.59 -17.97 9.02
C ALA A 219 16.33 -17.16 7.92
N VAL A 220 16.47 -15.84 8.08
CA VAL A 220 17.25 -14.97 7.18
C VAL A 220 18.74 -15.11 7.46
#